data_6e4c4be551edf581ca9151c1f0631d26
#
_entry.id   6e4c4be551edf581ca9151c1f0631d26
#
_cell.length_a   1.000
_cell.length_b   1.000
_cell.length_c   1.000
_cell.angle_alpha   90.00
_cell.angle_beta   90.00
_cell.angle_gamma   90.00
#
_symmetry.space_group_name_H-M   'P 1'
#
loop_
_entity.id
_entity.type
_entity.pdbx_description
1 polymer ?
#
loop_
_entity_poly.entity_id
_entity_poly.type
_entity_poly.pdbx_seq_one_letter_code
_entity_poly.pdbx_strand_id
1 'polypeptide(L)'
;YGGRGLYSLSSEEARKTGEAKGGIQALLNANTDKAPAAVKDYMEGIKQARFTYDNKVYPGSPWWVAHHIEKNPDAGVRGEAFEAKASEYDALNYQLHKLPIGIQHRDAFEGITAVIPPKEKRGLIFLDPPYEQEHKDFTRLINLLVAAYNKWPQGTYALWFPIKNVEAVELFYKKLKRTEMRRQLVCELNI
;
A
#
# COMPACT_ATOMS: atom_id res chain seq x y z
N TYR A 1 -4.97 -1.79 -5.30
CA TYR A 1 -4.42 -3.14 -5.43
C TYR A 1 -4.03 -3.66 -4.05
N GLY A 2 -4.73 -4.70 -3.56
CA GLY A 2 -4.45 -5.30 -2.24
C GLY A 2 -3.29 -6.30 -2.28
N GLY A 3 -3.03 -6.90 -3.43
CA GLY A 3 -2.12 -8.04 -3.53
C GLY A 3 -2.61 -9.21 -2.68
N ARG A 4 -1.75 -10.14 -2.39
CA ARG A 4 -2.10 -11.36 -1.63
C ARG A 4 -2.05 -11.24 -0.10
N GLY A 5 -1.76 -10.07 0.44
CA GLY A 5 -1.73 -9.81 1.88
C GLY A 5 -0.45 -10.27 2.59
N LEU A 6 -0.06 -11.52 2.45
CA LEU A 6 1.18 -12.07 2.98
C LEU A 6 1.99 -12.70 1.84
N TYR A 7 3.29 -12.44 1.83
CA TYR A 7 4.22 -12.92 0.80
C TYR A 7 5.24 -13.87 1.41
N SER A 8 5.62 -14.92 0.68
CA SER A 8 6.71 -15.80 1.09
C SER A 8 8.03 -15.30 0.53
N LEU A 9 9.00 -15.00 1.39
CA LEU A 9 10.36 -14.63 0.97
C LEU A 9 11.14 -15.80 0.35
N SER A 10 10.61 -17.01 0.41
CA SER A 10 11.17 -18.20 -0.23
C SER A 10 10.48 -18.57 -1.55
N SER A 11 9.50 -17.79 -2.01
CA SER A 11 8.84 -18.03 -3.29
C SER A 11 9.80 -17.86 -4.48
N GLU A 12 9.45 -18.46 -5.61
CA GLU A 12 10.23 -18.31 -6.84
C GLU A 12 10.26 -16.85 -7.32
N GLU A 13 9.14 -16.14 -7.17
CA GLU A 13 9.03 -14.71 -7.52
C GLU A 13 9.99 -13.87 -6.68
N ALA A 14 10.01 -14.07 -5.37
CA ALA A 14 10.92 -13.34 -4.47
C ALA A 14 12.40 -13.63 -4.76
N ARG A 15 12.71 -14.84 -5.25
CA ARG A 15 14.08 -15.20 -5.64
C ARG A 15 14.47 -14.59 -6.99
N LYS A 16 13.55 -14.52 -7.95
CA LYS A 16 13.81 -13.97 -9.29
C LYS A 16 14.12 -12.48 -9.25
N THR A 17 13.39 -11.69 -8.46
CA THR A 17 13.61 -10.24 -8.36
C THR A 17 14.83 -9.88 -7.53
N GLY A 18 15.22 -10.72 -6.58
CA GLY A 18 16.32 -10.42 -5.65
C GLY A 18 16.06 -9.28 -4.67
N GLU A 19 14.95 -8.59 -4.81
CA GLU A 19 14.58 -7.40 -3.99
C GLU A 19 14.53 -7.71 -2.50
N ALA A 20 14.06 -8.90 -2.13
CA ALA A 20 14.00 -9.31 -0.74
C ALA A 20 15.39 -9.34 -0.07
N LYS A 21 16.45 -9.68 -0.84
CA LYS A 21 17.82 -9.77 -0.30
C LYS A 21 18.41 -8.41 0.01
N GLY A 22 18.24 -7.43 -0.88
CA GLY A 22 18.72 -6.06 -0.70
C GLY A 22 17.80 -5.23 0.22
N GLY A 23 16.53 -5.58 0.30
CA GLY A 23 15.52 -4.89 1.09
C GLY A 23 15.35 -5.49 2.49
N ILE A 24 14.25 -6.20 2.69
CA ILE A 24 13.85 -6.67 4.03
C ILE A 24 14.86 -7.62 4.71
N GLN A 25 15.55 -8.46 3.96
CA GLN A 25 16.56 -9.34 4.57
C GLN A 25 17.76 -8.54 5.09
N ALA A 26 18.19 -7.51 4.37
CA ALA A 26 19.24 -6.61 4.82
C ALA A 26 18.82 -5.87 6.10
N LEU A 27 17.59 -5.37 6.15
CA LEU A 27 17.05 -4.71 7.34
C LEU A 27 16.95 -5.64 8.54
N LEU A 28 16.53 -6.89 8.35
CA LEU A 28 16.44 -7.90 9.41
C LEU A 28 17.81 -8.26 10.03
N ASN A 29 18.88 -8.12 9.26
CA ASN A 29 20.25 -8.36 9.70
C ASN A 29 20.94 -7.10 10.24
N ALA A 30 20.34 -5.93 10.06
CA ALA A 30 20.93 -4.67 10.50
C ALA A 30 20.77 -4.46 12.01
N ASN A 31 21.76 -3.76 12.61
CA ASN A 31 21.59 -3.25 13.98
C ASN A 31 20.66 -2.04 13.95
N THR A 32 19.48 -2.20 14.54
CA THR A 32 18.43 -1.16 14.57
C THR A 32 18.33 -0.45 15.92
N ASP A 33 19.29 -0.59 16.85
CA ASP A 33 19.21 0.00 18.18
C ASP A 33 19.06 1.52 18.15
N LYS A 34 19.74 2.17 17.22
CA LYS A 34 19.69 3.63 17.01
C LYS A 34 18.69 4.05 15.91
N ALA A 35 17.92 3.12 15.37
CA ALA A 35 16.94 3.44 14.33
C ALA A 35 15.78 4.29 14.87
N PRO A 36 15.15 5.12 14.02
CA PRO A 36 13.94 5.86 14.38
C PRO A 36 12.81 4.93 14.87
N ALA A 37 11.93 5.45 15.72
CA ALA A 37 10.82 4.68 16.29
C ALA A 37 9.98 3.98 15.19
N ALA A 38 9.65 4.66 14.10
CA ALA A 38 8.89 4.09 12.99
C ALA A 38 9.57 2.83 12.39
N VAL A 39 10.89 2.79 12.31
CA VAL A 39 11.63 1.61 11.84
C VAL A 39 11.56 0.48 12.85
N LYS A 40 11.65 0.78 14.13
CA LYS A 40 11.50 -0.21 15.21
C LYS A 40 10.11 -0.80 15.23
N ASP A 41 9.06 0.02 15.11
CA ASP A 41 7.67 -0.40 15.04
C ASP A 41 7.42 -1.28 13.80
N TYR A 42 7.99 -0.91 12.67
CA TYR A 42 7.94 -1.71 11.45
C TYR A 42 8.58 -3.09 11.64
N MET A 43 9.78 -3.14 12.23
CA MET A 43 10.48 -4.39 12.53
C MET A 43 9.71 -5.28 13.50
N GLU A 44 9.07 -4.68 14.50
CA GLU A 44 8.24 -5.42 15.46
C GLU A 44 7.02 -6.03 14.79
N GLY A 45 6.32 -5.29 13.91
CA GLY A 45 5.22 -5.83 13.12
C GLY A 45 5.65 -7.00 12.22
N ILE A 46 6.83 -6.92 11.58
CA ILE A 46 7.37 -8.04 10.79
C ILE A 46 7.62 -9.27 11.67
N LYS A 47 8.23 -9.09 12.85
CA LYS A 47 8.44 -10.18 13.81
C LYS A 47 7.12 -10.82 14.22
N GLN A 48 6.11 -10.02 14.50
CA GLN A 48 4.78 -10.50 14.86
C GLN A 48 4.13 -11.28 13.72
N ALA A 49 4.18 -10.80 12.47
CA ALA A 49 3.67 -11.54 11.33
C ALA A 49 4.37 -12.88 11.15
N ARG A 50 5.69 -12.89 11.31
CA ARG A 50 6.49 -14.11 11.22
C ARG A 50 6.20 -15.10 12.33
N PHE A 51 6.00 -14.64 13.54
CA PHE A 51 5.62 -15.48 14.67
C PHE A 51 4.23 -16.10 14.48
N THR A 52 3.29 -15.31 13.92
CA THR A 52 1.88 -15.74 13.77
C THR A 52 1.67 -16.71 12.61
N TYR A 53 2.37 -16.50 11.49
CA TYR A 53 2.12 -17.24 10.25
C TYR A 53 3.25 -18.20 9.86
N ASP A 54 4.43 -17.66 9.56
CA ASP A 54 5.63 -18.41 9.19
C ASP A 54 6.86 -17.49 9.24
N ASN A 55 8.02 -18.02 9.61
CA ASN A 55 9.27 -17.26 9.74
C ASN A 55 9.80 -16.67 8.42
N LYS A 56 9.27 -17.06 7.28
CA LYS A 56 9.61 -16.57 5.95
C LYS A 56 8.56 -15.62 5.37
N VAL A 57 7.54 -15.29 6.15
CA VAL A 57 6.49 -14.38 5.73
C VAL A 57 6.98 -12.93 5.72
N TYR A 58 6.48 -12.19 4.74
CA TYR A 58 6.57 -10.74 4.65
C TYR A 58 5.16 -10.15 4.51
N PRO A 59 4.74 -9.25 5.42
CA PRO A 59 3.41 -8.66 5.38
C PRO A 59 3.28 -7.58 4.30
N GLY A 60 2.22 -7.67 3.50
CA GLY A 60 1.81 -6.64 2.55
C GLY A 60 0.93 -5.56 3.19
N SER A 61 0.60 -4.53 2.41
CA SER A 61 -0.15 -3.35 2.88
C SER A 61 -1.47 -3.68 3.59
N PRO A 62 -2.32 -4.62 3.11
CA PRO A 62 -3.56 -4.97 3.80
C PRO A 62 -3.33 -5.53 5.21
N TRP A 63 -2.28 -6.34 5.38
CA TRP A 63 -1.93 -6.86 6.70
C TRP A 63 -1.56 -5.72 7.66
N TRP A 64 -0.79 -4.73 7.21
CA TRP A 64 -0.41 -3.59 8.03
C TRP A 64 -1.61 -2.77 8.48
N VAL A 65 -2.60 -2.59 7.61
CA VAL A 65 -3.87 -1.93 7.98
C VAL A 65 -4.59 -2.71 9.05
N ALA A 66 -4.78 -4.01 8.86
CA ALA A 66 -5.44 -4.88 9.83
C ALA A 66 -4.71 -4.90 11.17
N HIS A 67 -3.38 -5.05 11.15
CA HIS A 67 -2.53 -5.02 12.33
C HIS A 67 -2.63 -3.69 13.11
N HIS A 68 -2.68 -2.56 12.40
CA HIS A 68 -2.88 -1.26 13.04
C HIS A 68 -4.23 -1.16 13.74
N ILE A 69 -5.29 -1.69 13.12
CA ILE A 69 -6.64 -1.71 13.71
C ILE A 69 -6.67 -2.58 14.97
N GLU A 70 -6.08 -3.78 14.91
CA GLU A 70 -5.99 -4.68 16.07
C GLU A 70 -5.24 -4.06 17.25
N LYS A 71 -4.16 -3.32 16.99
CA LYS A 71 -3.41 -2.61 18.03
C LYS A 71 -4.11 -1.41 18.62
N ASN A 72 -5.12 -0.88 17.92
CA ASN A 72 -5.83 0.33 18.34
C ASN A 72 -7.35 0.14 18.26
N PRO A 73 -7.93 -0.83 19.02
CA PRO A 73 -9.34 -1.19 18.89
C PRO A 73 -10.29 -0.03 19.21
N ASP A 74 -9.88 0.86 20.13
CA ASP A 74 -10.69 2.00 20.57
C ASP A 74 -10.56 3.22 19.64
N ALA A 75 -9.70 3.18 18.64
CA ALA A 75 -9.50 4.31 17.72
C ALA A 75 -10.62 4.48 16.69
N GLY A 76 -11.56 3.53 16.60
CA GLY A 76 -12.66 3.58 15.64
C GLY A 76 -12.20 3.55 14.17
N VAL A 77 -11.03 2.96 13.91
CA VAL A 77 -10.48 2.85 12.56
C VAL A 77 -11.12 1.68 11.82
N ARG A 78 -11.45 1.90 10.55
CA ARG A 78 -11.92 0.88 9.62
C ARG A 78 -10.98 0.79 8.42
N GLY A 79 -10.69 -0.41 7.95
CA GLY A 79 -9.85 -0.67 6.79
C GLY A 79 -10.61 -1.37 5.66
N GLU A 80 -10.26 -1.03 4.44
CA GLU A 80 -10.78 -1.68 3.22
C GLU A 80 -9.63 -1.97 2.26
N ALA A 81 -9.58 -3.16 1.70
CA ALA A 81 -8.66 -3.57 0.66
C ALA A 81 -9.40 -3.99 -0.60
N PHE A 82 -8.91 -3.56 -1.75
CA PHE A 82 -9.47 -3.88 -3.07
C PHE A 82 -8.45 -4.67 -3.87
N GLU A 83 -8.86 -5.81 -4.42
CA GLU A 83 -8.05 -6.60 -5.33
C GLU A 83 -8.88 -7.10 -6.50
N ALA A 84 -8.42 -6.80 -7.72
CA ALA A 84 -9.14 -7.14 -8.95
C ALA A 84 -8.78 -8.54 -9.48
N LYS A 85 -7.53 -8.99 -9.26
CA LYS A 85 -7.05 -10.27 -9.76
C LYS A 85 -7.53 -11.40 -8.86
N ALA A 86 -8.35 -12.30 -9.40
CA ALA A 86 -9.01 -13.35 -8.62
C ALA A 86 -8.03 -14.19 -7.78
N SER A 87 -6.89 -14.62 -8.34
CA SER A 87 -5.91 -15.43 -7.62
C SER A 87 -5.26 -14.70 -6.43
N GLU A 88 -5.05 -13.37 -6.56
CA GLU A 88 -4.51 -12.56 -5.48
C GLU A 88 -5.59 -12.26 -4.43
N TYR A 89 -6.83 -11.99 -4.88
CA TYR A 89 -7.97 -11.84 -3.99
C TYR A 89 -8.23 -13.08 -3.16
N ASP A 90 -8.23 -14.26 -3.76
CA ASP A 90 -8.45 -15.53 -3.06
C ASP A 90 -7.37 -15.75 -1.99
N ALA A 91 -6.11 -15.48 -2.33
CA ALA A 91 -5.00 -15.56 -1.38
C ALA A 91 -5.15 -14.53 -0.24
N LEU A 92 -5.47 -13.27 -0.58
CA LEU A 92 -5.70 -12.20 0.38
C LEU A 92 -6.82 -12.55 1.35
N ASN A 93 -7.96 -12.97 0.82
CA ASN A 93 -9.13 -13.33 1.60
C ASN A 93 -8.85 -14.56 2.49
N TYR A 94 -8.21 -15.59 1.95
CA TYR A 94 -7.83 -16.78 2.73
C TYR A 94 -6.94 -16.43 3.93
N GLN A 95 -5.98 -15.53 3.72
CA GLN A 95 -4.99 -15.16 4.74
C GLN A 95 -5.53 -14.17 5.78
N LEU A 96 -6.37 -13.21 5.37
CA LEU A 96 -6.73 -12.06 6.21
C LEU A 96 -8.22 -11.97 6.56
N HIS A 97 -9.11 -12.90 6.15
CA HIS A 97 -10.55 -12.83 6.40
C HIS A 97 -10.95 -12.79 7.88
N LYS A 98 -10.06 -13.23 8.78
CA LYS A 98 -10.29 -13.18 10.23
C LYS A 98 -9.81 -11.88 10.88
N LEU A 99 -9.09 -11.05 10.15
CA LEU A 99 -8.59 -9.78 10.64
C LEU A 99 -9.62 -8.66 10.42
N PRO A 100 -9.55 -7.56 11.18
CA PRO A 100 -10.54 -6.48 11.14
C PRO A 100 -10.35 -5.56 9.92
N ILE A 101 -10.42 -6.14 8.72
CA ILE A 101 -10.32 -5.43 7.45
C ILE A 101 -11.37 -5.95 6.46
N GLY A 102 -12.05 -5.05 5.77
CA GLY A 102 -12.91 -5.41 4.64
C GLY A 102 -12.06 -5.79 3.43
N ILE A 103 -12.43 -6.87 2.74
CA ILE A 103 -11.71 -7.32 1.54
C ILE A 103 -12.72 -7.45 0.41
N GLN A 104 -12.48 -6.75 -0.70
CA GLN A 104 -13.40 -6.73 -1.83
C GLN A 104 -12.70 -7.21 -3.12
N HIS A 105 -13.32 -8.18 -3.80
CA HIS A 105 -12.92 -8.59 -5.15
C HIS A 105 -13.43 -7.54 -6.14
N ARG A 106 -12.66 -6.49 -6.32
CA ARG A 106 -13.06 -5.34 -7.12
C ARG A 106 -11.86 -4.55 -7.62
N ASP A 107 -12.00 -3.91 -8.78
CA ASP A 107 -11.02 -2.92 -9.24
C ASP A 107 -10.96 -1.74 -8.24
N ALA A 108 -9.75 -1.35 -7.82
CA ALA A 108 -9.54 -0.32 -6.82
C ALA A 108 -10.05 1.06 -7.28
N PHE A 109 -10.02 1.36 -8.58
CA PHE A 109 -10.52 2.63 -9.12
C PHE A 109 -12.03 2.76 -8.95
N GLU A 110 -12.77 1.66 -9.11
CA GLU A 110 -14.21 1.63 -8.84
C GLU A 110 -14.51 1.55 -7.35
N GLY A 111 -13.76 0.70 -6.63
CA GLY A 111 -13.94 0.46 -5.20
C GLY A 111 -13.76 1.74 -4.39
N ILE A 112 -12.67 2.47 -4.59
CA ILE A 112 -12.38 3.72 -3.89
C ILE A 112 -13.50 4.73 -4.08
N THR A 113 -13.95 4.94 -5.32
CA THR A 113 -15.01 5.91 -5.60
C THR A 113 -16.36 5.52 -4.99
N ALA A 114 -16.60 4.23 -4.74
CA ALA A 114 -17.82 3.75 -4.10
C ALA A 114 -17.82 3.94 -2.58
N VAL A 115 -16.65 3.92 -1.92
CA VAL A 115 -16.54 4.00 -0.44
C VAL A 115 -16.27 5.39 0.10
N ILE A 116 -15.97 6.37 -0.75
CA ILE A 116 -15.76 7.76 -0.35
C ILE A 116 -16.97 8.65 -0.66
N PRO A 117 -17.26 9.71 0.14
CA PRO A 117 -16.61 9.97 1.43
C PRO A 117 -16.99 8.91 2.48
N PRO A 118 -16.06 8.52 3.35
CA PRO A 118 -16.37 7.59 4.43
C PRO A 118 -17.21 8.29 5.52
N LYS A 119 -17.80 7.50 6.42
CA LYS A 119 -18.50 8.03 7.58
C LYS A 119 -17.53 8.71 8.57
N GLU A 120 -16.31 8.24 8.59
CA GLU A 120 -15.22 8.77 9.39
C GLU A 120 -14.77 10.12 8.81
N LYS A 121 -14.49 11.10 9.69
CA LYS A 121 -14.08 12.45 9.27
C LYS A 121 -12.70 12.51 8.65
N ARG A 122 -11.84 11.53 8.94
CA ARG A 122 -10.45 11.44 8.48
C ARG A 122 -10.20 10.07 7.87
N GLY A 123 -9.32 10.01 6.90
CA GLY A 123 -8.92 8.74 6.31
C GLY A 123 -7.77 8.91 5.32
N LEU A 124 -7.15 7.79 5.02
CA LEU A 124 -6.04 7.65 4.09
C LEU A 124 -6.44 6.68 2.97
N ILE A 125 -6.23 7.08 1.74
CA ILE A 125 -6.27 6.21 0.56
C ILE A 125 -4.83 5.97 0.13
N PHE A 126 -4.39 4.73 0.19
CA PHE A 126 -3.06 4.31 -0.28
C PHE A 126 -3.18 3.63 -1.64
N LEU A 127 -2.44 4.12 -2.63
CA LEU A 127 -2.42 3.67 -4.00
C LEU A 127 -1.02 3.14 -4.37
N ASP A 128 -0.93 1.85 -4.65
CA ASP A 128 0.30 1.15 -5.04
C ASP A 128 -0.01 0.16 -6.17
N PRO A 129 -0.28 0.66 -7.41
CA PRO A 129 -0.55 -0.21 -8.55
C PRO A 129 0.74 -0.87 -9.10
N PRO A 130 0.64 -1.96 -9.87
CA PRO A 130 1.80 -2.71 -10.33
C PRO A 130 2.66 -2.01 -11.40
N TYR A 131 2.24 -0.88 -11.95
CA TYR A 131 2.97 -0.08 -12.96
C TYR A 131 3.45 -0.89 -14.17
N GLU A 132 2.63 -1.77 -14.70
CA GLU A 132 2.96 -2.57 -15.89
C GLU A 132 3.02 -1.72 -17.17
N GLN A 133 2.23 -0.65 -17.24
CA GLN A 133 2.14 0.30 -18.35
C GLN A 133 2.21 1.74 -17.85
N GLU A 134 3.40 2.17 -17.40
CA GLU A 134 3.63 3.44 -16.67
C GLU A 134 2.83 4.65 -17.17
N HIS A 135 2.89 4.98 -18.46
CA HIS A 135 2.18 6.17 -18.98
C HIS A 135 0.65 6.07 -18.84
N LYS A 136 0.08 4.89 -19.05
CA LYS A 136 -1.36 4.68 -18.91
C LYS A 136 -1.75 4.66 -17.45
N ASP A 137 -0.92 4.03 -16.62
CA ASP A 137 -1.15 3.92 -15.18
C ASP A 137 -1.10 5.28 -14.52
N PHE A 138 -0.11 6.13 -14.82
CA PHE A 138 -0.05 7.50 -14.32
C PHE A 138 -1.26 8.35 -14.75
N THR A 139 -1.72 8.22 -15.99
CA THR A 139 -2.90 8.97 -16.46
C THR A 139 -4.16 8.50 -15.72
N ARG A 140 -4.32 7.18 -15.57
CA ARG A 140 -5.44 6.58 -14.83
C ARG A 140 -5.44 7.00 -13.35
N LEU A 141 -4.25 7.01 -12.71
CA LEU A 141 -4.07 7.46 -11.33
C LEU A 141 -4.44 8.93 -11.12
N ILE A 142 -4.01 9.83 -12.01
CA ILE A 142 -4.40 11.24 -11.94
C ILE A 142 -5.92 11.38 -12.01
N ASN A 143 -6.56 10.70 -12.94
CA ASN A 143 -8.01 10.75 -13.08
C ASN A 143 -8.72 10.25 -11.80
N LEU A 144 -8.23 9.15 -11.21
CA LEU A 144 -8.75 8.66 -9.94
C LEU A 144 -8.53 9.67 -8.81
N LEU A 145 -7.32 10.20 -8.68
CA LEU A 145 -6.99 11.17 -7.63
C LEU A 145 -7.87 12.41 -7.73
N VAL A 146 -8.06 12.96 -8.93
CA VAL A 146 -8.93 14.12 -9.17
C VAL A 146 -10.38 13.78 -8.83
N ALA A 147 -10.90 12.66 -9.31
CA ALA A 147 -12.27 12.23 -9.03
C ALA A 147 -12.50 12.01 -7.52
N ALA A 148 -11.54 11.35 -6.86
CA ALA A 148 -11.60 11.09 -5.43
C ALA A 148 -11.49 12.38 -4.62
N TYR A 149 -10.56 13.28 -4.96
CA TYR A 149 -10.39 14.56 -4.30
C TYR A 149 -11.63 15.45 -4.43
N ASN A 150 -12.24 15.53 -5.61
CA ASN A 150 -13.49 16.29 -5.82
C ASN A 150 -14.63 15.74 -4.94
N LYS A 151 -14.68 14.43 -4.73
CA LYS A 151 -15.68 13.79 -3.91
C LYS A 151 -15.38 13.89 -2.41
N TRP A 152 -14.11 13.84 -2.04
CA TRP A 152 -13.67 13.89 -0.65
C TRP A 152 -12.37 14.70 -0.47
N PRO A 153 -12.43 16.04 -0.54
CA PRO A 153 -11.24 16.91 -0.49
C PRO A 153 -10.52 16.91 0.86
N GLN A 154 -11.13 16.34 1.91
CA GLN A 154 -10.57 16.23 3.25
C GLN A 154 -9.73 14.95 3.44
N GLY A 155 -9.78 14.02 2.48
CA GLY A 155 -9.03 12.78 2.49
C GLY A 155 -7.53 13.00 2.32
N THR A 156 -6.73 12.12 2.89
CA THR A 156 -5.30 12.01 2.58
C THR A 156 -5.11 10.97 1.49
N TYR A 157 -4.37 11.32 0.45
CA TYR A 157 -4.08 10.44 -0.68
C TYR A 157 -2.59 10.19 -0.72
N ALA A 158 -2.15 8.96 -0.49
CA ALA A 158 -0.76 8.54 -0.60
C ALA A 158 -0.61 7.66 -1.85
N LEU A 159 0.28 8.06 -2.74
CA LEU A 159 0.61 7.33 -3.94
C LEU A 159 2.07 6.94 -3.91
N TRP A 160 2.34 5.64 -3.96
CA TRP A 160 3.67 5.13 -4.21
C TRP A 160 3.88 4.89 -5.71
N PHE A 161 5.05 5.22 -6.23
CA PHE A 161 5.42 4.93 -7.62
C PHE A 161 6.94 4.80 -7.77
N PRO A 162 7.41 3.92 -8.67
CA PRO A 162 8.83 3.79 -8.96
C PRO A 162 9.30 4.89 -9.91
N ILE A 163 10.56 5.32 -9.77
CA ILE A 163 11.22 6.22 -10.73
C ILE A 163 12.02 5.36 -11.72
N LYS A 164 11.33 4.67 -12.63
CA LYS A 164 11.97 3.88 -13.69
C LYS A 164 12.24 4.71 -14.96
N ASN A 165 11.30 5.57 -15.30
CA ASN A 165 11.37 6.48 -16.44
C ASN A 165 11.19 7.92 -15.94
N VAL A 166 12.28 8.68 -15.92
CA VAL A 166 12.29 10.06 -15.42
C VAL A 166 11.33 10.96 -16.21
N GLU A 167 11.26 10.80 -17.54
CA GLU A 167 10.37 11.61 -18.38
C GLU A 167 8.89 11.36 -18.07
N ALA A 168 8.53 10.09 -17.81
CA ALA A 168 7.16 9.72 -17.43
C ALA A 168 6.79 10.33 -16.07
N VAL A 169 7.70 10.30 -15.10
CA VAL A 169 7.53 10.90 -13.78
C VAL A 169 7.42 12.42 -13.86
N GLU A 170 8.28 13.08 -14.64
CA GLU A 170 8.18 14.53 -14.86
C GLU A 170 6.85 14.94 -15.50
N LEU A 171 6.38 14.17 -16.50
CA LEU A 171 5.08 14.41 -17.11
C LEU A 171 3.94 14.21 -16.11
N PHE A 172 4.04 13.19 -15.25
CA PHE A 172 3.11 12.95 -14.16
C PHE A 172 3.07 14.16 -13.22
N TYR A 173 4.21 14.68 -12.78
CA TYR A 173 4.27 15.87 -11.93
C TYR A 173 3.68 17.11 -12.61
N LYS A 174 3.97 17.33 -13.89
CA LYS A 174 3.40 18.44 -14.67
C LYS A 174 1.86 18.35 -14.72
N LYS A 175 1.32 17.14 -14.92
CA LYS A 175 -0.13 16.92 -14.93
C LYS A 175 -0.73 17.12 -13.53
N LEU A 176 -0.09 16.59 -12.49
CA LEU A 176 -0.54 16.71 -11.11
C LEU A 176 -0.60 18.19 -10.65
N LYS A 177 0.42 18.98 -10.99
CA LYS A 177 0.47 20.43 -10.71
C LYS A 177 -0.65 21.24 -11.38
N ARG A 178 -1.23 20.72 -12.46
CA ARG A 178 -2.36 21.36 -13.18
C ARG A 178 -3.72 21.03 -12.57
N THR A 179 -3.77 20.10 -11.62
CA THR A 179 -5.00 19.78 -10.91
C THR A 179 -5.29 20.82 -9.84
N GLU A 180 -6.55 20.92 -9.39
CA GLU A 180 -6.95 21.79 -8.29
C GLU A 180 -6.58 21.22 -6.91
N MET A 181 -5.92 20.07 -6.85
CA MET A 181 -5.50 19.42 -5.61
C MET A 181 -4.46 20.28 -4.89
N ARG A 182 -4.78 20.65 -3.67
CA ARG A 182 -3.90 21.50 -2.84
C ARG A 182 -3.06 20.66 -1.88
N ARG A 183 -1.96 21.24 -1.36
CA ARG A 183 -1.09 20.62 -0.35
C ARG A 183 -0.48 19.30 -0.83
N GLN A 184 0.14 19.32 -1.99
CA GLN A 184 0.89 18.20 -2.54
C GLN A 184 2.30 18.17 -1.94
N LEU A 185 2.74 16.97 -1.52
CA LEU A 185 4.10 16.69 -1.08
C LEU A 185 4.65 15.54 -1.93
N VAL A 186 5.85 15.70 -2.43
CA VAL A 186 6.60 14.65 -3.11
C VAL A 186 7.82 14.32 -2.27
N CYS A 187 8.07 13.04 -2.05
CA CYS A 187 9.26 12.52 -1.41
C CYS A 187 9.90 11.50 -2.33
N GLU A 188 11.12 11.78 -2.78
CA GLU A 188 11.90 10.88 -3.63
C GLU A 188 13.03 10.24 -2.82
N LEU A 189 13.18 8.93 -2.97
CA LEU A 189 14.29 8.18 -2.42
C LEU A 189 15.12 7.62 -3.58
N ASN A 190 16.34 8.10 -3.70
CA ASN A 190 17.33 7.58 -4.65
C ASN A 190 18.30 6.66 -3.90
N ILE A 191 18.44 5.42 -4.37
CA ILE A 191 19.25 4.37 -3.76
C ILE A 191 20.43 4.05 -4.69
#